data_49216cd725d03d25035fee17891cda6b
#
_entry.id   49216cd725d03d25035fee17891cda6b
#
_cell.length_a   1.000
_cell.length_b   1.000
_cell.length_c   1.000
_cell.angle_alpha   90.00
_cell.angle_beta   90.00
_cell.angle_gamma   90.00
#
_symmetry.space_group_name_H-M   'P 1'
#
loop_
_entity.id
_entity.type
_entity.pdbx_description
1 polymer ?
#
loop_
_entity_poly.entity_id
_entity_poly.type
_entity_poly.pdbx_seq_one_letter_code
_entity_poly.pdbx_strand_id
1 'polypeptide(L)'
;MSGSSVVPLLIASGLWASFPMGIAWVVTRLLSRSSAATRHFTWACAIGIAALLPIMTVALPHWSVATPAPLTRLAAPAQIEAVPATQSSVATPEQIRPDATVRPSNRRLGGFNLWEIAIWIWITGTSGISCHVLMGHLAAWRLYQTTRRMQKPWIDEAEQLARELRINRSLCFVETAQVSVPLVLYLWRPIIVMPEAAAEWPSARIRAVLLHELAHIKRNDVRLQTLAQMACAAYWFNPLV
;
A
#
# COMPACT_ATOMS: atom_id res chain seq x y z
N MET A 1 -21.37 10.27 1.37
CA MET A 1 -20.21 10.57 2.25
C MET A 1 -19.77 11.99 1.93
N SER A 2 -19.83 12.92 2.89
CA SER A 2 -19.36 14.29 2.68
C SER A 2 -17.83 14.30 2.59
N GLY A 3 -17.24 15.13 1.73
CA GLY A 3 -15.78 15.19 1.54
C GLY A 3 -15.00 15.46 2.84
N SER A 4 -15.64 15.96 3.88
CA SER A 4 -15.08 16.17 5.22
C SER A 4 -14.74 14.88 5.98
N SER A 5 -15.27 13.73 5.58
CA SER A 5 -14.97 12.43 6.23
C SER A 5 -13.86 11.63 5.53
N VAL A 6 -13.54 11.93 4.28
CA VAL A 6 -12.57 11.16 3.49
C VAL A 6 -11.13 11.44 3.92
N VAL A 7 -10.77 12.68 4.18
CA VAL A 7 -9.37 13.03 4.52
C VAL A 7 -8.96 12.51 5.91
N PRO A 8 -9.76 12.64 6.97
CA PRO A 8 -9.47 11.97 8.24
C PRO A 8 -9.30 10.46 8.08
N LEU A 9 -10.11 9.82 7.23
CA LEU A 9 -10.00 8.41 6.93
C LEU A 9 -8.67 8.06 6.23
N LEU A 10 -8.24 8.85 5.26
CA LEU A 10 -6.96 8.67 4.57
C LEU A 10 -5.76 8.86 5.51
N ILE A 11 -5.78 9.89 6.35
CA ILE A 11 -4.73 10.12 7.35
C ILE A 11 -4.69 8.96 8.35
N ALA A 12 -5.84 8.57 8.89
CA ALA A 12 -5.92 7.45 9.82
C ALA A 12 -5.43 6.15 9.17
N SER A 13 -5.87 5.82 7.95
CA SER A 13 -5.41 4.62 7.24
C SER A 13 -3.91 4.66 6.96
N GLY A 14 -3.34 5.82 6.62
CA GLY A 14 -1.90 6.01 6.45
C GLY A 14 -1.12 5.76 7.75
N LEU A 15 -1.60 6.29 8.88
CA LEU A 15 -0.99 6.02 10.19
C LEU A 15 -1.09 4.54 10.57
N TRP A 16 -2.25 3.91 10.35
CA TRP A 16 -2.43 2.48 10.60
C TRP A 16 -1.58 1.61 9.68
N ALA A 17 -1.34 2.01 8.42
CA ALA A 17 -0.44 1.31 7.49
C ALA A 17 1.02 1.36 7.95
N SER A 18 1.44 2.42 8.65
CA SER A 18 2.80 2.53 9.20
C SER A 18 3.09 1.50 10.28
N PHE A 19 2.07 1.05 11.01
CA PHE A 19 2.24 0.12 12.12
C PHE A 19 2.76 -1.26 11.69
N PRO A 20 2.15 -1.98 10.71
CA PRO A 20 2.69 -3.25 10.22
C PRO A 20 4.08 -3.09 9.59
N MET A 21 4.38 -1.95 8.94
CA MET A 21 5.69 -1.68 8.38
C MET A 21 6.75 -1.53 9.48
N GLY A 22 6.44 -0.78 10.55
CA GLY A 22 7.31 -0.65 11.71
C GLY A 22 7.59 -2.00 12.39
N ILE A 23 6.54 -2.83 12.56
CA ILE A 23 6.69 -4.19 13.10
C ILE A 23 7.59 -5.03 12.18
N ALA A 24 7.37 -5.02 10.87
CA ALA A 24 8.19 -5.77 9.92
C ALA A 24 9.66 -5.33 9.97
N TRP A 25 9.91 -4.04 10.12
CA TRP A 25 11.26 -3.50 10.28
C TRP A 25 11.93 -4.04 11.54
N VAL A 26 11.27 -3.97 12.70
CA VAL A 26 11.78 -4.51 13.97
C VAL A 26 12.02 -6.02 13.86
N VAL A 27 11.03 -6.77 13.37
CA VAL A 27 11.12 -8.23 13.22
C VAL A 27 12.27 -8.62 12.30
N THR A 28 12.46 -7.93 11.17
CA THR A 28 13.57 -8.24 10.24
C THR A 28 14.93 -7.87 10.83
N ARG A 29 15.00 -6.86 11.71
CA ARG A 29 16.22 -6.56 12.48
C ARG A 29 16.54 -7.67 13.50
N LEU A 30 15.54 -8.14 14.24
CA LEU A 30 15.70 -9.24 15.19
C LEU A 30 16.05 -10.55 14.47
N LEU A 31 15.45 -10.79 13.30
CA LEU A 31 15.70 -11.94 12.45
C LEU A 31 16.87 -11.73 11.46
N SER A 32 17.85 -10.90 11.79
CA SER A 32 18.99 -10.59 10.91
C SER A 32 19.78 -11.83 10.50
N ARG A 33 19.82 -12.86 11.34
CA ARG A 33 20.47 -14.16 11.10
C ARG A 33 19.57 -15.19 10.40
N SER A 34 18.30 -14.89 10.16
CA SER A 34 17.39 -15.81 9.49
C SER A 34 17.58 -15.78 7.96
N SER A 35 16.96 -16.76 7.27
CA SER A 35 17.02 -16.85 5.83
C SER A 35 16.44 -15.59 5.14
N ALA A 36 16.94 -15.29 3.95
CA ALA A 36 16.37 -14.23 3.12
C ALA A 36 14.87 -14.43 2.83
N ALA A 37 14.45 -15.70 2.72
CA ALA A 37 13.05 -16.06 2.49
C ALA A 37 12.14 -15.65 3.67
N THR A 38 12.61 -15.83 4.92
CA THR A 38 11.84 -15.43 6.11
C THR A 38 11.66 -13.92 6.17
N ARG A 39 12.73 -13.16 5.91
CA ARG A 39 12.65 -11.69 5.88
C ARG A 39 11.73 -11.20 4.76
N HIS A 40 11.84 -11.79 3.58
CA HIS A 40 10.95 -11.50 2.46
C HIS A 40 9.49 -11.77 2.81
N PHE A 41 9.19 -12.90 3.46
CA PHE A 41 7.83 -13.24 3.89
C PHE A 41 7.28 -12.23 4.92
N THR A 42 8.10 -11.78 5.87
CA THR A 42 7.72 -10.75 6.85
C THR A 42 7.27 -9.45 6.16
N TRP A 43 8.06 -8.98 5.20
CA TRP A 43 7.70 -7.79 4.41
C TRP A 43 6.46 -8.02 3.55
N ALA A 44 6.33 -9.22 2.95
CA ALA A 44 5.14 -9.58 2.18
C ALA A 44 3.85 -9.48 3.01
N CYS A 45 3.88 -10.00 4.24
CA CYS A 45 2.75 -9.91 5.16
C CYS A 45 2.42 -8.46 5.53
N ALA A 46 3.44 -7.65 5.84
CA ALA A 46 3.24 -6.23 6.20
C ALA A 46 2.62 -5.43 5.05
N ILE A 47 3.13 -5.61 3.83
CA ILE A 47 2.59 -4.97 2.62
C ILE A 47 1.16 -5.44 2.35
N GLY A 48 0.89 -6.75 2.49
CA GLY A 48 -0.44 -7.31 2.33
C GLY A 48 -1.45 -6.72 3.32
N ILE A 49 -1.08 -6.59 4.59
CA ILE A 49 -1.89 -5.95 5.62
C ILE A 49 -2.14 -4.48 5.27
N ALA A 50 -1.09 -3.73 4.92
CA ALA A 50 -1.22 -2.32 4.54
C ALA A 50 -2.14 -2.13 3.33
N ALA A 51 -2.04 -2.98 2.30
CA ALA A 51 -2.90 -2.92 1.11
C ALA A 51 -4.37 -3.26 1.41
N LEU A 52 -4.64 -4.11 2.42
CA LEU A 52 -6.00 -4.48 2.81
C LEU A 52 -6.67 -3.45 3.73
N LEU A 53 -5.90 -2.62 4.44
CA LEU A 53 -6.44 -1.66 5.42
C LEU A 53 -7.53 -0.74 4.84
N PRO A 54 -7.38 -0.09 3.65
CA PRO A 54 -8.42 0.77 3.13
C PRO A 54 -9.71 0.00 2.81
N ILE A 55 -9.59 -1.25 2.38
CA ILE A 55 -10.75 -2.11 2.12
C ILE A 55 -11.46 -2.46 3.44
N MET A 56 -10.69 -2.80 4.47
CA MET A 56 -11.21 -3.12 5.80
C MET A 56 -11.89 -1.93 6.45
N THR A 57 -11.35 -0.72 6.33
CA THR A 57 -11.96 0.49 6.91
C THR A 57 -13.30 0.86 6.26
N VAL A 58 -13.53 0.45 5.01
CA VAL A 58 -14.80 0.66 4.30
C VAL A 58 -15.78 -0.50 4.55
N ALA A 59 -15.30 -1.73 4.64
CA ALA A 59 -16.11 -2.94 4.71
C ALA A 59 -16.57 -3.29 6.14
N LEU A 60 -15.77 -2.94 7.16
CA LEU A 60 -16.10 -3.25 8.54
C LEU A 60 -17.03 -2.20 9.15
N PRO A 61 -18.06 -2.62 9.92
CA PRO A 61 -18.88 -1.68 10.67
C PRO A 61 -18.02 -0.89 11.66
N HIS A 62 -18.27 0.41 11.77
CA HIS A 62 -17.57 1.29 12.71
C HIS A 62 -17.93 0.91 14.14
N TRP A 63 -17.08 0.20 14.81
CA TRP A 63 -17.20 0.00 16.25
C TRP A 63 -16.78 1.31 16.92
N SER A 64 -17.73 2.02 17.48
CA SER A 64 -17.44 3.14 18.38
C SER A 64 -16.86 2.56 19.67
N VAL A 65 -15.54 2.55 19.78
CA VAL A 65 -14.91 2.34 21.09
C VAL A 65 -15.25 3.57 21.91
N ALA A 66 -16.06 3.39 22.95
CA ALA A 66 -16.33 4.46 23.92
C ALA A 66 -14.98 4.89 24.49
N THR A 67 -14.47 6.03 24.05
CA THR A 67 -13.31 6.65 24.68
C THR A 67 -13.68 6.94 26.13
N PRO A 68 -12.89 6.47 27.12
CA PRO A 68 -13.16 6.84 28.52
C PRO A 68 -13.14 8.36 28.59
N ALA A 69 -14.20 8.92 29.20
CA ALA A 69 -14.34 10.37 29.33
C ALA A 69 -13.04 10.94 29.93
N PRO A 70 -12.48 12.01 29.37
CA PRO A 70 -11.27 12.59 29.92
C PRO A 70 -11.50 12.97 31.36
N LEU A 71 -10.55 12.65 32.24
CA LEU A 71 -10.58 12.89 33.70
C LEU A 71 -10.73 14.38 34.08
N THR A 72 -10.99 15.25 33.15
CA THR A 72 -11.22 16.68 33.33
C THR A 72 -12.51 16.99 34.10
N ARG A 73 -13.37 15.97 34.42
CA ARG A 73 -14.55 16.17 35.26
C ARG A 73 -14.27 16.24 36.78
N LEU A 74 -13.02 16.03 37.21
CA LEU A 74 -12.68 16.10 38.65
C LEU A 74 -12.39 17.51 39.16
N ALA A 75 -12.47 18.54 38.32
CA ALA A 75 -12.24 19.93 38.70
C ALA A 75 -13.45 20.85 38.41
N ALA A 76 -14.66 20.34 38.43
CA ALA A 76 -15.82 21.22 38.49
C ALA A 76 -15.94 21.73 39.92
N PRO A 77 -15.83 23.04 40.21
CA PRO A 77 -16.11 23.56 41.51
C PRO A 77 -17.57 23.26 41.86
N ALA A 78 -17.79 22.74 43.06
CA ALA A 78 -19.13 22.47 43.59
C ALA A 78 -20.00 23.71 43.39
N GLN A 79 -21.05 23.60 42.59
CA GLN A 79 -22.08 24.63 42.53
C GLN A 79 -22.72 24.68 43.89
N ILE A 80 -22.44 25.74 44.63
CA ILE A 80 -23.14 26.09 45.86
C ILE A 80 -24.59 26.35 45.45
N GLU A 81 -25.47 25.50 45.92
CA GLU A 81 -26.91 25.60 45.75
C GLU A 81 -27.37 26.91 46.38
N ALA A 82 -27.66 27.93 45.57
CA ALA A 82 -28.15 29.21 46.04
C ALA A 82 -29.63 29.06 46.47
N VAL A 83 -29.88 29.35 47.73
CA VAL A 83 -31.17 29.45 48.37
C VAL A 83 -32.12 30.35 47.57
N PRO A 84 -33.41 30.01 47.40
CA PRO A 84 -34.34 30.80 46.61
C PRO A 84 -34.68 32.14 47.32
N ALA A 85 -34.19 33.23 46.79
CA ALA A 85 -34.61 34.58 47.22
C ALA A 85 -35.79 35.02 46.38
N THR A 86 -36.79 35.46 47.07
CA THR A 86 -38.08 36.03 46.74
C THR A 86 -38.06 36.96 45.50
N GLN A 87 -39.01 36.75 44.60
CA GLN A 87 -39.27 37.53 43.42
C GLN A 87 -39.59 39.02 43.80
N SER A 88 -38.80 39.94 43.27
CA SER A 88 -39.19 41.31 43.08
C SER A 88 -39.02 41.66 41.58
N SER A 89 -40.16 41.88 40.97
CA SER A 89 -40.32 42.32 39.60
C SER A 89 -39.74 43.72 39.40
N VAL A 90 -38.64 43.84 38.66
CA VAL A 90 -38.21 45.11 38.05
C VAL A 90 -37.65 44.81 36.65
N ALA A 91 -38.22 45.57 35.72
CA ALA A 91 -37.88 45.79 34.31
C ALA A 91 -36.64 45.12 33.70
N THR A 92 -36.91 44.41 32.63
CA THR A 92 -36.00 43.80 31.68
C THR A 92 -34.95 44.75 31.09
N PRO A 93 -33.67 44.51 31.25
CA PRO A 93 -32.65 44.90 30.27
C PRO A 93 -32.49 43.75 29.26
N GLU A 94 -32.55 44.15 28.03
CA GLU A 94 -32.28 43.38 26.81
C GLU A 94 -31.16 42.36 27.00
N GLN A 95 -31.51 41.06 26.97
CA GLN A 95 -30.54 39.97 27.00
C GLN A 95 -29.65 40.04 25.78
N ILE A 96 -28.44 40.56 25.96
CA ILE A 96 -27.31 40.30 25.04
C ILE A 96 -27.10 38.77 25.05
N ARG A 97 -27.65 38.11 24.02
CA ARG A 97 -27.30 36.71 23.72
C ARG A 97 -25.80 36.66 23.39
N PRO A 98 -25.01 35.85 24.09
CA PRO A 98 -23.70 35.50 23.54
C PRO A 98 -23.93 34.47 22.43
N ASP A 99 -24.33 34.98 21.25
CA ASP A 99 -24.31 34.18 20.04
C ASP A 99 -22.89 34.20 19.49
N ALA A 100 -22.10 33.32 19.99
CA ALA A 100 -20.82 32.96 19.39
C ALA A 100 -20.48 31.52 19.69
N THR A 101 -21.30 30.60 19.19
CA THR A 101 -20.71 29.37 18.71
C THR A 101 -19.74 29.76 17.59
N VAL A 102 -18.47 29.96 17.96
CA VAL A 102 -17.37 30.07 16.99
C VAL A 102 -17.34 28.74 16.25
N ARG A 103 -18.17 28.64 15.21
CA ARG A 103 -17.98 27.61 14.19
C ARG A 103 -16.58 27.84 13.62
N PRO A 104 -15.70 26.82 13.63
CA PRO A 104 -14.42 26.96 12.99
C PRO A 104 -14.68 27.41 11.54
N SER A 105 -14.33 28.65 11.23
CA SER A 105 -14.49 29.19 9.90
C SER A 105 -13.54 28.40 9.00
N ASN A 106 -14.13 27.52 8.23
CA ASN A 106 -13.42 26.82 7.16
C ASN A 106 -12.85 27.89 6.23
N ARG A 107 -11.56 28.24 6.38
CA ARG A 107 -10.90 29.23 5.53
C ARG A 107 -11.00 28.78 4.08
N ARG A 108 -11.86 29.41 3.32
CA ARG A 108 -11.96 29.22 1.88
C ARG A 108 -10.82 29.99 1.22
N LEU A 109 -9.84 29.28 0.70
CA LEU A 109 -8.86 29.83 -0.23
C LEU A 109 -9.52 29.84 -1.62
N GLY A 110 -9.96 31.02 -2.09
CA GLY A 110 -10.45 31.15 -3.46
C GLY A 110 -11.61 30.25 -3.89
N GLY A 111 -12.56 29.94 -2.98
CA GLY A 111 -13.72 29.11 -3.30
C GLY A 111 -13.56 27.59 -3.03
N PHE A 112 -12.33 27.08 -2.83
CA PHE A 112 -12.07 25.68 -2.54
C PHE A 112 -11.88 25.43 -1.04
N ASN A 113 -12.46 24.34 -0.56
CA ASN A 113 -12.25 23.85 0.79
C ASN A 113 -10.84 23.21 0.88
N LEU A 114 -10.12 23.41 1.99
CA LEU A 114 -8.81 22.76 2.20
C LEU A 114 -8.87 21.23 2.03
N TRP A 115 -10.02 20.63 2.34
CA TRP A 115 -10.26 19.20 2.17
C TRP A 115 -10.34 18.79 0.69
N GLU A 116 -10.91 19.64 -0.16
CA GLU A 116 -10.96 19.40 -1.61
C GLU A 116 -9.55 19.46 -2.21
N ILE A 117 -8.75 20.45 -1.80
CA ILE A 117 -7.35 20.54 -2.21
C ILE A 117 -6.57 19.29 -1.81
N ALA A 118 -6.71 18.83 -0.55
CA ALA A 118 -6.02 17.63 -0.07
C ALA A 118 -6.43 16.38 -0.86
N ILE A 119 -7.71 16.23 -1.20
CA ILE A 119 -8.21 15.12 -2.02
C ILE A 119 -7.61 15.18 -3.43
N TRP A 120 -7.58 16.37 -4.05
CA TRP A 120 -7.01 16.53 -5.39
C TRP A 120 -5.50 16.24 -5.41
N ILE A 121 -4.75 16.66 -4.38
CA ILE A 121 -3.34 16.32 -4.23
C ILE A 121 -3.18 14.81 -4.12
N TRP A 122 -3.99 14.15 -3.29
CA TRP A 122 -3.95 12.70 -3.12
C TRP A 122 -4.28 11.96 -4.43
N ILE A 123 -5.34 12.35 -5.13
CA ILE A 123 -5.73 11.77 -6.42
C ILE A 123 -4.60 11.94 -7.44
N THR A 124 -3.99 13.13 -7.52
CA THR A 124 -2.92 13.41 -8.48
C THR A 124 -1.69 12.53 -8.22
N GLY A 125 -1.25 12.42 -6.96
CA GLY A 125 -0.12 11.57 -6.58
C GLY A 125 -0.40 10.09 -6.87
N THR A 126 -1.56 9.59 -6.45
CA THR A 126 -2.00 8.21 -6.70
C THR A 126 -2.10 7.91 -8.19
N SER A 127 -2.68 8.83 -8.97
CA SER A 127 -2.81 8.68 -10.43
C SER A 127 -1.44 8.67 -11.12
N GLY A 128 -0.51 9.53 -10.69
CA GLY A 128 0.85 9.58 -11.22
C GLY A 128 1.60 8.25 -11.03
N ILE A 129 1.59 7.71 -9.81
CA ILE A 129 2.23 6.42 -9.52
C ILE A 129 1.53 5.28 -10.25
N SER A 130 0.20 5.26 -10.26
CA SER A 130 -0.58 4.23 -10.99
C SER A 130 -0.29 4.26 -12.48
N CYS A 131 -0.17 5.44 -13.07
CA CYS A 131 0.21 5.60 -14.47
C CYS A 131 1.63 5.08 -14.73
N HIS A 132 2.59 5.35 -13.85
CA HIS A 132 3.95 4.83 -13.94
C HIS A 132 3.97 3.28 -13.90
N VAL A 133 3.24 2.68 -12.96
CA VAL A 133 3.09 1.22 -12.87
C VAL A 133 2.45 0.64 -14.13
N LEU A 134 1.40 1.27 -14.65
CA LEU A 134 0.73 0.86 -15.88
C LEU A 134 1.68 0.94 -17.09
N MET A 135 2.46 2.01 -17.19
CA MET A 135 3.47 2.13 -18.26
C MET A 135 4.50 1.00 -18.18
N GLY A 136 4.93 0.61 -16.97
CA GLY A 136 5.82 -0.55 -16.77
C GLY A 136 5.19 -1.86 -17.26
N HIS A 137 3.91 -2.10 -16.95
CA HIS A 137 3.19 -3.28 -17.44
C HIS A 137 2.99 -3.26 -18.96
N LEU A 138 2.70 -2.10 -19.55
CA LEU A 138 2.59 -1.93 -20.99
C LEU A 138 3.94 -2.17 -21.70
N ALA A 139 5.03 -1.68 -21.10
CA ALA A 139 6.38 -1.93 -21.64
C ALA A 139 6.72 -3.44 -21.58
N ALA A 140 6.42 -4.11 -20.46
CA ALA A 140 6.58 -5.55 -20.33
C ALA A 140 5.74 -6.33 -21.36
N TRP A 141 4.50 -5.90 -21.60
CA TRP A 141 3.62 -6.50 -22.60
C TRP A 141 4.14 -6.28 -24.03
N ARG A 142 4.61 -5.07 -24.35
CA ARG A 142 5.25 -4.77 -25.64
C ARG A 142 6.51 -5.60 -25.84
N LEU A 143 7.36 -5.71 -24.83
CA LEU A 143 8.54 -6.55 -24.86
C LEU A 143 8.14 -8.01 -25.17
N TYR A 144 7.13 -8.54 -24.48
CA TYR A 144 6.64 -9.89 -24.73
C TYR A 144 6.18 -10.12 -26.17
N GLN A 145 5.57 -9.12 -26.81
CA GLN A 145 5.15 -9.23 -28.21
C GLN A 145 6.31 -9.36 -29.20
N THR A 146 7.51 -8.91 -28.84
CA THR A 146 8.73 -9.00 -29.67
C THR A 146 9.56 -10.23 -29.35
N THR A 147 9.15 -11.05 -28.39
CA THR A 147 9.89 -12.26 -28.01
C THR A 147 9.62 -13.41 -28.96
N ARG A 148 10.59 -14.31 -29.07
CA ARG A 148 10.47 -15.59 -29.74
C ARG A 148 10.47 -16.73 -28.74
N ARG A 149 9.94 -17.87 -29.10
CA ARG A 149 10.00 -19.05 -28.25
C ARG A 149 11.45 -19.49 -28.10
N MET A 150 11.89 -19.72 -26.88
CA MET A 150 13.23 -20.22 -26.57
C MET A 150 13.46 -21.57 -27.25
N GLN A 151 14.69 -21.82 -27.73
CA GLN A 151 15.04 -23.05 -28.40
C GLN A 151 15.23 -24.22 -27.44
N LYS A 152 14.97 -25.44 -27.94
CA LYS A 152 15.46 -26.66 -27.30
C LYS A 152 16.99 -26.71 -27.45
N PRO A 153 17.76 -27.19 -26.46
CA PRO A 153 17.37 -28.02 -25.30
C PRO A 153 17.04 -27.24 -24.02
N TRP A 154 17.17 -25.92 -24.01
CA TRP A 154 17.05 -25.10 -22.80
C TRP A 154 15.67 -25.15 -22.17
N ILE A 155 14.61 -25.33 -22.98
CA ILE A 155 13.25 -25.50 -22.47
C ILE A 155 13.15 -26.78 -21.64
N ASP A 156 13.69 -27.89 -22.15
CA ASP A 156 13.63 -29.18 -21.48
C ASP A 156 14.37 -29.15 -20.12
N GLU A 157 15.53 -28.49 -20.06
CA GLU A 157 16.26 -28.28 -18.81
C GLU A 157 15.49 -27.37 -17.85
N ALA A 158 14.93 -26.26 -18.33
CA ALA A 158 14.15 -25.34 -17.52
C ALA A 158 12.88 -25.99 -16.95
N GLU A 159 12.21 -26.82 -17.72
CA GLU A 159 11.05 -27.60 -17.25
C GLU A 159 11.46 -28.67 -16.22
N GLN A 160 12.61 -29.32 -16.40
CA GLN A 160 13.14 -30.24 -15.42
C GLN A 160 13.41 -29.53 -14.09
N LEU A 161 14.12 -28.41 -14.12
CA LEU A 161 14.41 -27.60 -12.93
C LEU A 161 13.12 -27.10 -12.26
N ALA A 162 12.11 -26.71 -13.03
CA ALA A 162 10.82 -26.30 -12.49
C ALA A 162 10.12 -27.44 -11.74
N ARG A 163 10.19 -28.69 -12.27
CA ARG A 163 9.69 -29.88 -11.58
C ARG A 163 10.46 -30.17 -10.29
N GLU A 164 11.80 -30.10 -10.33
CA GLU A 164 12.67 -30.29 -9.15
C GLU A 164 12.32 -29.27 -8.05
N LEU A 165 12.04 -28.02 -8.43
CA LEU A 165 11.62 -26.95 -7.54
C LEU A 165 10.14 -27.05 -7.12
N ARG A 166 9.38 -28.04 -7.59
CA ARG A 166 7.93 -28.21 -7.35
C ARG A 166 7.10 -26.98 -7.76
N ILE A 167 7.40 -26.40 -8.91
CA ILE A 167 6.64 -25.28 -9.47
C ILE A 167 5.50 -25.84 -10.33
N ASN A 168 4.29 -25.90 -9.76
CA ASN A 168 3.09 -26.46 -10.41
C ASN A 168 2.35 -25.42 -11.26
N ARG A 169 3.05 -24.59 -12.02
CA ARG A 169 2.47 -23.53 -12.86
C ARG A 169 2.96 -23.68 -14.28
N SER A 170 2.10 -23.36 -15.24
CA SER A 170 2.55 -23.28 -16.63
C SER A 170 3.53 -22.11 -16.79
N LEU A 171 4.74 -22.42 -17.17
CA LEU A 171 5.79 -21.46 -17.46
C LEU A 171 5.86 -21.18 -18.96
N CYS A 172 6.30 -19.99 -19.31
CA CYS A 172 6.61 -19.62 -20.68
C CYS A 172 8.08 -19.22 -20.75
N PHE A 173 8.79 -19.78 -21.69
CA PHE A 173 10.20 -19.49 -21.92
C PHE A 173 10.34 -18.82 -23.28
N VAL A 174 10.90 -17.60 -23.30
CA VAL A 174 11.04 -16.79 -24.50
C VAL A 174 12.42 -16.14 -24.55
N GLU A 175 12.85 -15.76 -25.74
CA GLU A 175 14.12 -15.09 -25.98
C GLU A 175 13.90 -13.81 -26.78
N THR A 176 14.78 -12.83 -26.62
CA THR A 176 14.76 -11.58 -27.38
C THR A 176 16.13 -10.91 -27.37
N ALA A 177 16.43 -10.19 -28.45
CA ALA A 177 17.61 -9.34 -28.53
C ALA A 177 17.49 -8.01 -27.76
N GLN A 178 16.28 -7.68 -27.28
CA GLN A 178 16.03 -6.38 -26.63
C GLN A 178 16.47 -6.33 -25.16
N VAL A 179 16.84 -7.46 -24.57
CA VAL A 179 17.35 -7.52 -23.20
C VAL A 179 18.76 -8.06 -23.17
N SER A 180 19.58 -7.54 -22.28
CA SER A 180 20.96 -7.99 -22.07
C SER A 180 21.10 -8.92 -20.85
N VAL A 181 20.08 -8.96 -20.00
CA VAL A 181 20.04 -9.79 -18.80
C VAL A 181 18.73 -10.58 -18.75
N PRO A 182 18.73 -11.79 -18.21
CA PRO A 182 17.51 -12.55 -17.96
C PRO A 182 16.58 -11.81 -17.01
N LEU A 183 15.28 -12.01 -17.19
CA LEU A 183 14.27 -11.42 -16.31
C LEU A 183 12.97 -12.23 -16.33
N VAL A 184 12.17 -12.09 -15.26
CA VAL A 184 10.84 -12.67 -15.18
C VAL A 184 9.79 -11.59 -15.38
N LEU A 185 8.89 -11.81 -16.33
CA LEU A 185 7.64 -11.05 -16.48
C LEU A 185 6.48 -11.84 -15.90
N TYR A 186 5.46 -11.12 -15.44
CA TYR A 186 4.21 -11.72 -15.00
C TYR A 186 3.04 -10.97 -15.61
N LEU A 187 2.53 -11.50 -16.71
CA LEU A 187 1.31 -10.99 -17.32
C LEU A 187 0.12 -11.83 -16.84
N TRP A 188 -0.17 -12.93 -17.52
CA TRP A 188 -1.19 -13.91 -17.13
C TRP A 188 -0.58 -15.14 -16.45
N ARG A 189 0.66 -15.44 -16.83
CA ARG A 189 1.51 -16.53 -16.34
C ARG A 189 2.94 -16.03 -16.20
N PRO A 190 3.79 -16.70 -15.41
CA PRO A 190 5.20 -16.35 -15.35
C PRO A 190 5.88 -16.64 -16.70
N ILE A 191 6.64 -15.66 -17.18
CA ILE A 191 7.37 -15.70 -18.43
C ILE A 191 8.83 -15.42 -18.11
N ILE A 192 9.70 -16.37 -18.39
CA ILE A 192 11.16 -16.17 -18.32
C ILE A 192 11.62 -15.67 -19.67
N VAL A 193 12.20 -14.48 -19.68
CA VAL A 193 12.77 -13.85 -20.87
C VAL A 193 14.29 -13.98 -20.79
N MET A 194 14.87 -14.65 -21.77
CA MET A 194 16.31 -14.79 -21.90
C MET A 194 16.84 -13.86 -23.00
N PRO A 195 18.04 -13.31 -22.85
CA PRO A 195 18.69 -12.60 -23.95
C PRO A 195 19.05 -13.60 -25.05
N GLU A 196 18.94 -13.19 -26.31
CA GLU A 196 19.35 -14.01 -27.48
C GLU A 196 20.81 -14.45 -27.38
N ALA A 197 21.68 -13.58 -26.82
CA ALA A 197 23.07 -13.90 -26.55
C ALA A 197 23.29 -15.07 -25.56
N ALA A 198 22.25 -15.49 -24.85
CA ALA A 198 22.33 -16.65 -23.96
C ALA A 198 22.57 -17.97 -24.74
N ALA A 199 22.30 -18.02 -26.03
CA ALA A 199 22.60 -19.17 -26.88
C ALA A 199 24.09 -19.54 -26.88
N GLU A 200 24.97 -18.56 -26.66
CA GLU A 200 26.43 -18.74 -26.60
C GLU A 200 26.95 -19.02 -25.19
N TRP A 201 26.07 -19.05 -24.17
CA TRP A 201 26.52 -19.26 -22.80
C TRP A 201 26.82 -20.72 -22.51
N PRO A 202 27.81 -21.00 -21.64
CA PRO A 202 28.03 -22.34 -21.14
C PRO A 202 26.78 -22.88 -20.41
N SER A 203 26.51 -24.17 -20.54
CA SER A 203 25.35 -24.83 -19.90
C SER A 203 25.26 -24.58 -18.41
N ALA A 204 26.40 -24.60 -17.72
CA ALA A 204 26.46 -24.32 -16.28
C ALA A 204 25.95 -22.91 -15.94
N ARG A 205 26.23 -21.91 -16.78
CA ARG A 205 25.73 -20.53 -16.60
C ARG A 205 24.23 -20.46 -16.82
N ILE A 206 23.73 -21.08 -17.90
CA ILE A 206 22.29 -21.12 -18.20
C ILE A 206 21.53 -21.78 -17.04
N ARG A 207 22.01 -22.93 -16.56
CA ARG A 207 21.41 -23.64 -15.42
C ARG A 207 21.36 -22.76 -14.17
N ALA A 208 22.42 -22.06 -13.83
CA ALA A 208 22.48 -21.17 -12.67
C ALA A 208 21.47 -20.01 -12.79
N VAL A 209 21.37 -19.43 -13.99
CA VAL A 209 20.43 -18.34 -14.30
C VAL A 209 18.99 -18.85 -14.22
N LEU A 210 18.68 -19.98 -14.86
CA LEU A 210 17.34 -20.56 -14.82
C LEU A 210 16.91 -20.89 -13.38
N LEU A 211 17.80 -21.44 -12.55
CA LEU A 211 17.54 -21.67 -11.13
C LEU A 211 17.23 -20.37 -10.39
N HIS A 212 17.95 -19.29 -10.70
CA HIS A 212 17.74 -17.98 -10.12
C HIS A 212 16.34 -17.42 -10.46
N GLU A 213 15.98 -17.41 -11.76
CA GLU A 213 14.69 -16.92 -12.23
C GLU A 213 13.52 -17.79 -11.72
N LEU A 214 13.68 -19.11 -11.71
CA LEU A 214 12.69 -20.03 -11.14
C LEU A 214 12.51 -19.84 -9.63
N ALA A 215 13.55 -19.46 -8.90
CA ALA A 215 13.44 -19.12 -7.48
C ALA A 215 12.56 -17.87 -7.26
N HIS A 216 12.67 -16.85 -8.11
CA HIS A 216 11.78 -15.68 -8.09
C HIS A 216 10.32 -16.07 -8.34
N ILE A 217 10.08 -16.96 -9.31
CA ILE A 217 8.73 -17.47 -9.61
C ILE A 217 8.17 -18.26 -8.44
N LYS A 218 8.98 -19.12 -7.82
CA LYS A 218 8.57 -19.91 -6.66
C LYS A 218 8.16 -19.04 -5.48
N ARG A 219 8.89 -17.96 -5.22
CA ARG A 219 8.60 -16.99 -4.15
C ARG A 219 7.47 -16.02 -4.48
N ASN A 220 6.97 -15.98 -5.71
CA ASN A 220 6.01 -14.99 -6.20
C ASN A 220 6.49 -13.53 -6.12
N ASP A 221 7.79 -13.30 -6.30
CA ASP A 221 8.40 -11.98 -6.11
C ASP A 221 7.73 -10.89 -6.96
N VAL A 222 7.42 -11.17 -8.23
CA VAL A 222 6.77 -10.19 -9.14
C VAL A 222 5.37 -9.81 -8.68
N ARG A 223 4.57 -10.77 -8.18
CA ARG A 223 3.23 -10.48 -7.63
C ARG A 223 3.32 -9.62 -6.38
N LEU A 224 4.27 -9.93 -5.51
CA LEU A 224 4.49 -9.17 -4.30
C LEU A 224 4.96 -7.75 -4.62
N GLN A 225 5.84 -7.60 -5.61
CA GLN A 225 6.28 -6.29 -6.08
C GLN A 225 5.10 -5.46 -6.62
N THR A 226 4.21 -6.07 -7.40
CA THR A 226 3.00 -5.38 -7.88
C THR A 226 2.10 -4.95 -6.72
N LEU A 227 1.91 -5.82 -5.72
CA LEU A 227 1.15 -5.47 -4.52
C LEU A 227 1.80 -4.33 -3.73
N ALA A 228 3.14 -4.34 -3.60
CA ALA A 228 3.89 -3.26 -2.99
C ALA A 228 3.71 -1.93 -3.75
N GLN A 229 3.78 -1.96 -5.07
CA GLN A 229 3.54 -0.77 -5.90
C GLN A 229 2.12 -0.22 -5.73
N MET A 230 1.11 -1.09 -5.61
CA MET A 230 -0.27 -0.66 -5.32
C MET A 230 -0.38 -0.02 -3.93
N ALA A 231 0.28 -0.59 -2.92
CA ALA A 231 0.33 0.00 -1.58
C ALA A 231 1.04 1.37 -1.62
N CYS A 232 2.19 1.47 -2.31
CA CYS A 232 2.88 2.75 -2.52
C CYS A 232 2.01 3.78 -3.24
N ALA A 233 1.21 3.37 -4.22
CA ALA A 233 0.30 4.27 -4.93
C ALA A 233 -0.81 4.81 -4.00
N ALA A 234 -1.37 3.96 -3.13
CA ALA A 234 -2.41 4.35 -2.19
C ALA A 234 -1.88 5.26 -1.05
N TYR A 235 -0.66 4.99 -0.59
CA TYR A 235 -0.04 5.62 0.57
C TYR A 235 1.22 6.43 0.21
N TRP A 236 1.30 6.98 -1.00
CA TRP A 236 2.47 7.69 -1.50
C TRP A 236 2.95 8.83 -0.59
N PHE A 237 2.06 9.39 0.21
CA PHE A 237 2.35 10.44 1.20
C PHE A 237 2.99 9.90 2.50
N ASN A 238 3.04 8.58 2.67
CA ASN A 238 3.59 7.93 3.86
C ASN A 238 5.05 7.48 3.59
N PRO A 239 6.04 8.05 4.28
CA PRO A 239 7.46 7.75 4.03
C PRO A 239 7.89 6.34 4.44
N LEU A 240 7.02 5.55 5.08
CA LEU A 240 7.32 4.17 5.51
C LEU A 240 6.78 3.11 4.54
N VAL A 241 6.03 3.49 3.53
CA VAL A 241 5.48 2.64 2.47
C VAL A 241 6.17 2.93 1.17
#